data_aea611be780d5df177442ab5ae3a3928
#
_entry.id   aea611be780d5df177442ab5ae3a3928
#
_cell.length_a   1.000
_cell.length_b   1.000
_cell.length_c   1.000
_cell.angle_alpha   90.00
_cell.angle_beta   90.00
_cell.angle_gamma   90.00
#
_symmetry.space_group_name_H-M   'P 1'
#
loop_
_entity.id
_entity.type
_entity.pdbx_description
1 polymer ?
#
loop_
_entity_poly.entity_id
_entity_poly.type
_entity_poly.pdbx_seq_one_letter_code
_entity_poly.pdbx_strand_id
1 'polypeptide(L)'
;MYGVNKLILTFLFLFPSHLFAYPPQSELFGLSESMTHIWVTFKDGVTGTGSGIVVKKNHVVTNCHVLADSRGVNAVKYFKTYVPIAIYADWKKDLCILKFDDLPLPPVNLGKSDNLNYEDKVFALTFPNDNPIPLPSYGHVKALYPFKGGNIIRTSASFTLGSSGGGLFDLDFNLIGITTFKSPGRRFGNFYCIPAEWVERLLLEEPQIDLVSSGRPFWSLPDEEKPFFMQIIMPMEKKKWQKMLDIAKRWTQADEDSADAWYYLGYAKAKMGSLDYAKLFLNQAYKLNNRHLESLVELYDISVTQLDTNES
;
A
#
# COMPACT_ATOMS: atom_id res chain seq x y z
N MET A 1 -3.59 -54.64 -49.78
CA MET A 1 -3.99 -53.28 -49.33
C MET A 1 -3.98 -53.24 -47.83
N TYR A 2 -2.92 -52.73 -47.24
CA TYR A 2 -2.79 -52.61 -45.77
C TYR A 2 -3.07 -51.15 -45.38
N GLY A 3 -4.14 -50.95 -44.60
CA GLY A 3 -4.50 -49.68 -44.07
C GLY A 3 -3.69 -49.38 -42.78
N VAL A 4 -2.90 -48.30 -42.78
CA VAL A 4 -2.14 -47.82 -41.62
C VAL A 4 -3.04 -46.89 -40.83
N ASN A 5 -3.53 -47.34 -39.67
CA ASN A 5 -4.22 -46.49 -38.68
C ASN A 5 -3.19 -45.58 -38.03
N LYS A 6 -3.27 -44.25 -38.29
CA LYS A 6 -2.53 -43.22 -37.54
C LYS A 6 -3.23 -42.95 -36.21
N LEU A 7 -2.64 -43.42 -35.14
CA LEU A 7 -3.01 -43.07 -33.78
C LEU A 7 -2.51 -41.63 -33.51
N ILE A 8 -3.43 -40.64 -33.45
CA ILE A 8 -3.10 -39.28 -33.04
C ILE A 8 -3.12 -39.27 -31.51
N LEU A 9 -1.93 -39.24 -30.92
CA LEU A 9 -1.75 -39.08 -29.48
C LEU A 9 -1.91 -37.57 -29.14
N THR A 10 -3.08 -37.18 -28.65
CA THR A 10 -3.31 -35.81 -28.14
C THR A 10 -2.67 -35.70 -26.78
N PHE A 11 -1.53 -35.02 -26.67
CA PHE A 11 -0.91 -34.64 -25.41
C PHE A 11 -1.72 -33.50 -24.82
N LEU A 12 -2.56 -33.80 -23.83
CA LEU A 12 -3.20 -32.78 -22.97
C LEU A 12 -2.11 -32.25 -22.04
N PHE A 13 -1.58 -31.07 -22.33
CA PHE A 13 -0.76 -30.32 -21.42
C PHE A 13 -1.69 -29.81 -20.29
N LEU A 14 -1.73 -30.53 -19.19
CA LEU A 14 -2.28 -30.03 -17.91
C LEU A 14 -1.32 -28.96 -17.39
N PHE A 15 -1.52 -27.71 -17.80
CA PHE A 15 -0.91 -26.58 -17.11
C PHE A 15 -1.54 -26.51 -15.70
N PRO A 16 -0.74 -26.52 -14.63
CA PRO A 16 -1.28 -26.34 -13.30
C PRO A 16 -1.92 -24.95 -13.23
N SER A 17 -3.23 -24.92 -13.04
CA SER A 17 -4.04 -23.68 -12.92
C SER A 17 -3.79 -22.89 -11.63
N HIS A 18 -2.73 -23.22 -10.88
CA HIS A 18 -2.37 -22.54 -9.62
C HIS A 18 -1.67 -21.20 -9.77
N LEU A 19 -1.32 -20.78 -10.98
CA LEU A 19 -0.43 -19.62 -11.18
C LEU A 19 -1.07 -18.24 -10.92
N PHE A 20 -2.39 -18.14 -10.63
CA PHE A 20 -3.04 -16.82 -10.55
C PHE A 20 -4.14 -16.67 -9.49
N ALA A 21 -4.33 -17.64 -8.62
CA ALA A 21 -5.30 -17.52 -7.53
C ALA A 21 -4.67 -16.81 -6.31
N TYR A 22 -5.47 -16.06 -5.54
CA TYR A 22 -5.05 -15.60 -4.23
C TYR A 22 -4.85 -16.80 -3.30
N PRO A 23 -3.94 -16.72 -2.30
CA PRO A 23 -3.72 -17.80 -1.36
C PRO A 23 -5.01 -18.19 -0.65
N PRO A 24 -5.30 -19.50 -0.50
CA PRO A 24 -6.45 -19.95 0.25
C PRO A 24 -6.30 -19.58 1.73
N GLN A 25 -7.43 -19.44 2.43
CA GLN A 25 -7.44 -19.02 3.82
C GLN A 25 -6.62 -19.96 4.74
N SER A 26 -6.50 -21.24 4.40
CA SER A 26 -5.67 -22.21 5.14
C SER A 26 -4.18 -21.87 5.15
N GLU A 27 -3.65 -21.28 4.05
CA GLU A 27 -2.24 -20.88 3.96
C GLU A 27 -1.97 -19.60 4.75
N LEU A 28 -2.97 -18.72 4.87
CA LEU A 28 -2.86 -17.50 5.68
C LEU A 28 -2.76 -17.77 7.18
N PHE A 29 -3.13 -18.97 7.62
CA PHE A 29 -3.05 -19.35 9.03
C PHE A 29 -1.60 -19.28 9.55
N GLY A 30 -0.63 -19.82 8.77
CA GLY A 30 0.79 -19.72 9.11
C GLY A 30 1.29 -18.28 9.25
N LEU A 31 0.84 -17.41 8.34
CA LEU A 31 1.20 -15.99 8.36
C LEU A 31 0.58 -15.25 9.56
N SER A 32 -0.63 -15.64 9.98
CA SER A 32 -1.30 -15.06 11.14
C SER A 32 -0.54 -15.26 12.45
N GLU A 33 0.30 -16.32 12.54
CA GLU A 33 1.15 -16.55 13.71
C GLU A 33 2.18 -15.44 13.92
N SER A 34 2.61 -14.80 12.84
CA SER A 34 3.54 -13.67 12.86
C SER A 34 2.88 -12.33 13.20
N MET A 35 1.57 -12.31 13.41
CA MET A 35 0.83 -11.07 13.64
C MET A 35 0.37 -10.92 15.09
N THR A 36 0.29 -9.70 15.57
CA THR A 36 -0.16 -9.36 16.91
C THR A 36 -0.97 -8.07 16.91
N HIS A 37 -1.89 -7.93 17.85
CA HIS A 37 -2.48 -6.64 18.18
C HIS A 37 -1.45 -5.74 18.84
N ILE A 38 -1.49 -4.46 18.55
CA ILE A 38 -0.80 -3.42 19.30
C ILE A 38 -1.85 -2.66 20.10
N TRP A 39 -1.82 -2.81 21.41
CA TRP A 39 -2.69 -2.09 22.32
C TRP A 39 -1.93 -0.95 22.96
N VAL A 40 -2.54 0.22 22.92
CA VAL A 40 -1.99 1.45 23.54
C VAL A 40 -2.94 1.99 24.59
N THR A 41 -2.36 2.60 25.61
CA THR A 41 -3.10 3.38 26.59
C THR A 41 -2.64 4.82 26.47
N PHE A 42 -3.53 5.73 26.13
CA PHE A 42 -3.23 7.15 26.01
C PHE A 42 -3.13 7.84 27.38
N LYS A 43 -2.62 9.08 27.38
CA LYS A 43 -2.41 9.86 28.62
C LYS A 43 -3.71 10.15 29.37
N ASP A 44 -4.83 10.26 28.67
CA ASP A 44 -6.18 10.44 29.21
C ASP A 44 -6.83 9.14 29.73
N GLY A 45 -6.16 8.00 29.57
CA GLY A 45 -6.63 6.68 30.00
C GLY A 45 -7.48 5.94 28.97
N VAL A 46 -7.76 6.56 27.82
CA VAL A 46 -8.42 5.88 26.69
C VAL A 46 -7.47 4.84 26.09
N THR A 47 -8.02 3.75 25.60
CA THR A 47 -7.26 2.72 24.90
C THR A 47 -7.43 2.85 23.40
N GLY A 48 -6.36 2.54 22.66
CA GLY A 48 -6.36 2.46 21.20
C GLY A 48 -5.74 1.15 20.74
N THR A 49 -5.95 0.82 19.49
CA THR A 49 -5.41 -0.41 18.93
C THR A 49 -4.85 -0.20 17.52
N GLY A 50 -3.91 -1.07 17.17
CA GLY A 50 -3.32 -1.21 15.86
C GLY A 50 -2.93 -2.66 15.60
N SER A 51 -2.36 -2.89 14.44
CA SER A 51 -1.77 -4.17 14.04
C SER A 51 -0.25 -4.13 14.21
N GLY A 52 0.36 -5.29 14.37
CA GLY A 52 1.80 -5.46 14.39
C GLY A 52 2.22 -6.76 13.73
N ILE A 53 3.44 -6.80 13.18
CA ILE A 53 3.99 -7.95 12.48
C ILE A 53 5.40 -8.22 13.00
N VAL A 54 5.70 -9.47 13.31
CA VAL A 54 7.04 -9.90 13.68
C VAL A 54 7.92 -9.91 12.43
N VAL A 55 8.92 -9.03 12.39
CA VAL A 55 9.84 -8.86 11.24
C VAL A 55 11.23 -9.44 11.50
N LYS A 56 11.54 -9.70 12.75
CA LYS A 56 12.77 -10.35 13.24
C LYS A 56 12.45 -10.95 14.60
N LYS A 57 13.21 -11.96 15.04
CA LYS A 57 13.05 -12.53 16.40
C LYS A 57 12.96 -11.40 17.44
N ASN A 58 11.88 -11.40 18.23
CA ASN A 58 11.60 -10.41 19.27
C ASN A 58 11.39 -8.95 18.78
N HIS A 59 11.09 -8.74 17.48
CA HIS A 59 10.86 -7.40 16.94
C HIS A 59 9.54 -7.36 16.15
N VAL A 60 8.66 -6.45 16.53
CA VAL A 60 7.35 -6.22 15.92
C VAL A 60 7.32 -4.85 15.27
N VAL A 61 7.07 -4.78 13.97
CA VAL A 61 6.81 -3.53 13.26
C VAL A 61 5.37 -3.08 13.46
N THR A 62 5.18 -1.78 13.57
CA THR A 62 3.88 -1.09 13.55
C THR A 62 4.07 0.34 13.05
N ASN A 63 2.99 1.11 12.94
CA ASN A 63 3.11 2.54 12.66
C ASN A 63 3.39 3.35 13.94
N CYS A 64 4.18 4.41 13.82
CA CYS A 64 4.45 5.30 14.93
C CYS A 64 3.21 6.06 15.38
N HIS A 65 2.29 6.45 14.46
CA HIS A 65 1.06 7.15 14.83
C HIS A 65 0.14 6.32 15.74
N VAL A 66 0.22 4.97 15.70
CA VAL A 66 -0.49 4.09 16.64
C VAL A 66 0.00 4.33 18.07
N LEU A 67 1.27 4.65 18.23
CA LEU A 67 1.95 4.85 19.52
C LEU A 67 1.93 6.32 19.99
N ALA A 68 1.52 7.25 19.11
CA ALA A 68 1.57 8.68 19.42
C ALA A 68 0.73 9.03 20.66
N ASP A 69 1.28 9.87 21.53
CA ASP A 69 0.64 10.32 22.77
C ASP A 69 0.25 9.21 23.78
N SER A 70 0.72 7.98 23.56
CA SER A 70 0.50 6.89 24.49
C SER A 70 1.46 6.99 25.70
N ARG A 71 1.00 6.46 26.84
CA ARG A 71 1.81 6.26 28.07
C ARG A 71 2.20 4.79 28.26
N GLY A 72 1.65 3.89 27.44
CA GLY A 72 1.94 2.46 27.49
C GLY A 72 1.55 1.80 26.19
N VAL A 73 2.35 0.83 25.78
CA VAL A 73 2.14 0.01 24.59
C VAL A 73 2.40 -1.45 24.91
N ASN A 74 1.57 -2.34 24.37
CA ASN A 74 1.70 -3.78 24.50
C ASN A 74 1.42 -4.46 23.17
N ALA A 75 2.13 -5.55 22.90
CA ALA A 75 1.72 -6.52 21.89
C ALA A 75 0.83 -7.57 22.55
N VAL A 76 -0.29 -7.92 21.92
CA VAL A 76 -1.24 -8.90 22.45
C VAL A 76 -1.51 -10.00 21.43
N LYS A 77 -1.26 -11.24 21.83
CA LYS A 77 -1.52 -12.45 21.01
C LYS A 77 -2.09 -13.55 21.89
N TYR A 78 -3.21 -14.15 21.46
CA TYR A 78 -3.87 -15.25 22.19
C TYR A 78 -4.10 -14.94 23.67
N PHE A 79 -4.62 -13.75 23.98
CA PHE A 79 -4.85 -13.25 25.35
C PHE A 79 -3.58 -13.08 26.20
N LYS A 80 -2.40 -13.30 25.63
CA LYS A 80 -1.12 -13.05 26.30
C LYS A 80 -0.60 -11.66 25.90
N THR A 81 -0.17 -10.90 26.91
CA THR A 81 0.37 -9.56 26.77
C THR A 81 1.89 -9.61 26.85
N TYR A 82 2.54 -8.93 25.92
CA TYR A 82 4.00 -8.77 25.85
C TYR A 82 4.32 -7.28 25.94
N VAL A 83 5.21 -6.92 26.87
CA VAL A 83 5.65 -5.53 27.10
C VAL A 83 6.96 -5.32 26.35
N PRO A 84 7.06 -4.30 25.48
CA PRO A 84 8.31 -3.99 24.79
C PRO A 84 9.33 -3.39 25.78
N ILE A 85 10.61 -3.70 25.55
CA ILE A 85 11.74 -3.20 26.34
C ILE A 85 12.46 -2.04 25.67
N ALA A 86 12.24 -1.84 24.37
CA ALA A 86 12.81 -0.74 23.59
C ALA A 86 12.02 -0.52 22.29
N ILE A 87 12.26 0.61 21.63
CA ILE A 87 11.64 1.00 20.39
C ILE A 87 12.66 1.57 19.41
N TYR A 88 12.55 1.20 18.14
CA TYR A 88 13.15 1.91 17.02
C TYR A 88 12.06 2.77 16.38
N ALA A 89 12.32 4.06 16.12
CA ALA A 89 11.28 4.96 15.67
C ALA A 89 11.77 5.95 14.60
N ASP A 90 11.17 5.88 13.41
CA ASP A 90 11.23 6.94 12.40
C ASP A 90 9.84 7.59 12.28
N TRP A 91 9.57 8.59 13.13
CA TRP A 91 8.30 9.30 13.17
C TRP A 91 7.95 9.98 11.85
N LYS A 92 8.97 10.43 11.09
CA LYS A 92 8.76 11.10 9.79
C LYS A 92 8.30 10.13 8.71
N LYS A 93 8.72 8.85 8.79
CA LYS A 93 8.27 7.78 7.92
C LYS A 93 7.06 7.03 8.45
N ASP A 94 6.64 7.32 9.70
CA ASP A 94 5.58 6.59 10.39
C ASP A 94 5.88 5.11 10.60
N LEU A 95 7.13 4.79 10.84
CA LEU A 95 7.62 3.43 11.03
C LEU A 95 8.22 3.27 12.42
N CYS A 96 7.63 2.38 13.22
CA CYS A 96 8.11 2.01 14.54
C CYS A 96 8.30 0.49 14.65
N ILE A 97 9.35 0.06 15.40
CA ILE A 97 9.61 -1.34 15.69
C ILE A 97 9.75 -1.50 17.20
N LEU A 98 8.90 -2.31 17.79
CA LEU A 98 8.91 -2.65 19.21
C LEU A 98 9.84 -3.85 19.42
N LYS A 99 10.79 -3.73 20.36
CA LYS A 99 11.69 -4.80 20.76
C LYS A 99 11.22 -5.43 22.07
N PHE A 100 11.22 -6.74 22.12
CA PHE A 100 10.82 -7.53 23.28
C PHE A 100 12.00 -8.34 23.81
N ASP A 101 11.96 -8.75 25.06
CA ASP A 101 12.93 -9.69 25.62
C ASP A 101 12.63 -11.13 25.17
N ASP A 102 11.37 -11.54 25.29
CA ASP A 102 10.90 -12.86 24.84
C ASP A 102 9.54 -12.72 24.14
N LEU A 103 9.53 -12.92 22.83
CA LEU A 103 8.33 -12.97 22.00
C LEU A 103 8.37 -14.23 21.12
N PRO A 104 7.68 -15.32 21.52
CA PRO A 104 7.75 -16.61 20.83
C PRO A 104 6.86 -16.67 19.59
N LEU A 105 6.94 -15.63 18.74
CA LEU A 105 6.20 -15.55 17.48
C LEU A 105 7.21 -15.56 16.31
N PRO A 106 6.91 -16.28 15.21
CA PRO A 106 7.82 -16.40 14.07
C PRO A 106 7.87 -15.08 13.27
N PRO A 107 9.04 -14.70 12.72
CA PRO A 107 9.15 -13.57 11.81
C PRO A 107 8.64 -13.92 10.41
N VAL A 108 8.15 -12.92 9.69
CA VAL A 108 7.85 -12.99 8.26
C VAL A 108 9.10 -12.74 7.42
N ASN A 109 9.08 -13.15 6.14
CA ASN A 109 10.06 -12.73 5.16
C ASN A 109 9.81 -11.29 4.73
N LEU A 110 10.87 -10.49 4.57
CA LEU A 110 10.77 -9.15 4.03
C LEU A 110 10.96 -9.18 2.51
N GLY A 111 10.03 -8.56 1.80
CA GLY A 111 10.11 -8.29 0.38
C GLY A 111 10.59 -6.85 0.11
N LYS A 112 10.53 -6.43 -1.15
CA LYS A 112 10.92 -5.09 -1.58
C LYS A 112 9.87 -4.49 -2.50
N SER A 113 9.56 -3.24 -2.30
CA SER A 113 8.62 -2.50 -3.14
C SER A 113 9.14 -2.30 -4.58
N ASP A 114 10.46 -2.34 -4.80
CA ASP A 114 11.08 -2.21 -6.13
C ASP A 114 10.81 -3.43 -7.04
N ASN A 115 10.42 -4.58 -6.47
CA ASN A 115 10.09 -5.78 -7.23
C ASN A 115 8.63 -5.78 -7.73
N LEU A 116 7.84 -4.80 -7.34
CA LEU A 116 6.42 -4.72 -7.67
C LEU A 116 6.18 -3.99 -8.99
N ASN A 117 5.10 -4.37 -9.65
CA ASN A 117 4.56 -3.67 -10.80
C ASN A 117 3.11 -3.28 -10.53
N TYR A 118 2.59 -2.33 -11.31
CA TYR A 118 1.17 -2.01 -11.31
C TYR A 118 0.37 -3.27 -11.68
N GLU A 119 -0.80 -3.41 -11.03
CA GLU A 119 -1.71 -4.55 -11.15
C GLU A 119 -1.16 -5.89 -10.64
N ASP A 120 -0.02 -5.93 -9.98
CA ASP A 120 0.40 -7.12 -9.26
C ASP A 120 -0.59 -7.43 -8.14
N LYS A 121 -0.94 -8.72 -8.00
CA LYS A 121 -1.84 -9.18 -6.94
C LYS A 121 -1.15 -9.11 -5.59
N VAL A 122 -1.84 -8.56 -4.62
CA VAL A 122 -1.38 -8.42 -3.24
C VAL A 122 -2.54 -8.66 -2.28
N PHE A 123 -2.23 -8.93 -1.03
CA PHE A 123 -3.24 -8.97 0.02
C PHE A 123 -2.74 -8.26 1.28
N ALA A 124 -3.66 -7.55 1.94
CA ALA A 124 -3.41 -7.00 3.26
C ALA A 124 -3.88 -8.03 4.32
N LEU A 125 -3.11 -8.19 5.40
CA LEU A 125 -3.50 -8.96 6.57
C LEU A 125 -3.39 -8.07 7.80
N THR A 126 -4.51 -7.83 8.49
CA THR A 126 -4.61 -6.80 9.54
C THR A 126 -5.64 -7.18 10.59
N PHE A 127 -5.67 -6.49 11.72
CA PHE A 127 -6.72 -6.60 12.74
C PHE A 127 -7.72 -5.42 12.63
N PRO A 128 -8.67 -5.46 11.69
CA PRO A 128 -9.60 -4.35 11.50
C PRO A 128 -10.64 -4.32 12.63
N ASN A 129 -10.95 -3.12 13.14
CA ASN A 129 -12.01 -2.89 14.13
C ASN A 129 -11.92 -3.82 15.36
N ASP A 130 -10.71 -4.02 15.90
CA ASP A 130 -10.43 -4.89 17.06
C ASP A 130 -10.85 -6.35 16.87
N ASN A 131 -10.92 -6.83 15.64
CA ASN A 131 -11.23 -8.22 15.37
C ASN A 131 -10.18 -9.12 16.07
N PRO A 132 -10.58 -10.17 16.81
CA PRO A 132 -9.64 -11.01 17.56
C PRO A 132 -8.68 -11.83 16.70
N ILE A 133 -8.99 -11.99 15.43
CA ILE A 133 -8.13 -12.64 14.42
C ILE A 133 -7.82 -11.69 13.27
N PRO A 134 -6.63 -11.79 12.65
CA PRO A 134 -6.34 -10.99 11.49
C PRO A 134 -7.18 -11.43 10.30
N LEU A 135 -7.66 -10.46 9.54
CA LEU A 135 -8.49 -10.68 8.35
C LEU A 135 -7.75 -10.27 7.08
N PRO A 136 -7.81 -11.10 6.03
CA PRO A 136 -7.25 -10.77 4.73
C PRO A 136 -8.17 -9.84 3.95
N SER A 137 -7.56 -8.96 3.16
CA SER A 137 -8.22 -8.18 2.13
C SER A 137 -7.39 -8.25 0.85
N TYR A 138 -7.99 -8.71 -0.22
CA TYR A 138 -7.30 -8.94 -1.49
C TYR A 138 -7.40 -7.73 -2.40
N GLY A 139 -6.38 -7.50 -3.21
CA GLY A 139 -6.34 -6.37 -4.12
C GLY A 139 -5.12 -6.40 -5.05
N HIS A 140 -4.84 -5.26 -5.64
CA HIS A 140 -3.74 -5.09 -6.60
C HIS A 140 -2.94 -3.86 -6.23
N VAL A 141 -1.68 -3.82 -6.65
CA VAL A 141 -0.86 -2.60 -6.67
C VAL A 141 -1.47 -1.63 -7.67
N LYS A 142 -1.82 -0.44 -7.24
CA LYS A 142 -2.44 0.61 -8.08
C LYS A 142 -1.49 1.72 -8.45
N ALA A 143 -0.47 1.97 -7.64
CA ALA A 143 0.64 2.87 -7.94
C ALA A 143 1.82 2.61 -7.01
N LEU A 144 3.00 3.01 -7.47
CA LEU A 144 4.25 2.96 -6.74
C LEU A 144 4.87 4.36 -6.79
N TYR A 145 5.01 5.00 -5.63
CA TYR A 145 5.53 6.36 -5.54
C TYR A 145 6.92 6.35 -4.91
N PRO A 146 8.00 6.60 -5.68
CA PRO A 146 9.36 6.67 -5.15
C PRO A 146 9.44 7.70 -4.02
N PHE A 147 9.86 7.27 -2.83
CA PHE A 147 9.97 8.13 -1.67
C PHE A 147 11.01 7.63 -0.67
N LYS A 148 12.04 8.44 -0.40
CA LYS A 148 13.08 8.18 0.62
C LYS A 148 13.68 6.76 0.57
N GLY A 149 13.94 6.27 -0.64
CA GLY A 149 14.62 5.00 -0.88
C GLY A 149 13.73 3.76 -0.74
N GLY A 150 12.49 3.85 -1.09
CA GLY A 150 11.51 2.79 -1.28
C GLY A 150 10.32 3.37 -2.00
N ASN A 151 9.30 2.56 -2.30
CA ASN A 151 8.07 3.02 -2.93
C ASN A 151 6.91 3.00 -1.96
N ILE A 152 6.25 4.14 -1.74
CA ILE A 152 4.93 4.13 -1.12
C ILE A 152 3.98 3.40 -2.05
N ILE A 153 3.34 2.34 -1.55
CA ILE A 153 2.48 1.46 -2.34
C ILE A 153 1.03 1.91 -2.18
N ARG A 154 0.39 2.32 -3.28
CA ARG A 154 -1.06 2.48 -3.34
C ARG A 154 -1.67 1.14 -3.76
N THR A 155 -2.68 0.67 -3.03
CA THR A 155 -3.32 -0.63 -3.29
C THR A 155 -4.84 -0.53 -3.24
N SER A 156 -5.51 -1.48 -3.89
CA SER A 156 -6.95 -1.72 -3.75
C SER A 156 -7.28 -2.71 -2.62
N ALA A 157 -6.30 -3.39 -2.02
CA ALA A 157 -6.50 -4.17 -0.81
C ALA A 157 -6.92 -3.24 0.33
N SER A 158 -8.18 -3.38 0.77
CA SER A 158 -8.81 -2.42 1.68
C SER A 158 -8.46 -2.69 3.14
N PHE A 159 -8.37 -1.62 3.92
CA PHE A 159 -8.18 -1.72 5.38
C PHE A 159 -8.86 -0.54 6.10
N THR A 160 -9.08 -0.65 7.41
CA THR A 160 -9.85 0.30 8.21
C THR A 160 -9.17 0.55 9.56
N LEU A 161 -9.89 1.16 10.51
CA LEU A 161 -9.39 1.38 11.88
C LEU A 161 -8.89 0.07 12.50
N GLY A 162 -7.78 0.13 13.25
CA GLY A 162 -7.10 -1.03 13.81
C GLY A 162 -6.12 -1.73 12.84
N SER A 163 -6.22 -1.46 11.53
CA SER A 163 -5.34 -2.06 10.53
C SER A 163 -3.94 -1.42 10.44
N SER A 164 -3.75 -0.22 10.97
CA SER A 164 -2.45 0.47 10.97
C SER A 164 -1.35 -0.39 11.60
N GLY A 165 -0.23 -0.57 10.90
CA GLY A 165 0.88 -1.44 11.32
C GLY A 165 0.71 -2.90 10.88
N GLY A 166 -0.36 -3.26 10.18
CA GLY A 166 -0.53 -4.56 9.55
C GLY A 166 0.29 -4.70 8.27
N GLY A 167 0.22 -5.85 7.61
CA GLY A 167 1.04 -6.16 6.44
C GLY A 167 0.29 -6.11 5.13
N LEU A 168 0.98 -5.61 4.10
CA LEU A 168 0.69 -5.89 2.71
C LEU A 168 1.70 -6.94 2.23
N PHE A 169 1.20 -8.01 1.63
CA PHE A 169 1.99 -9.15 1.20
C PHE A 169 1.83 -9.41 -0.29
N ASP A 170 2.90 -9.92 -0.93
CA ASP A 170 2.82 -10.53 -2.25
C ASP A 170 2.24 -11.95 -2.16
N LEU A 171 2.07 -12.63 -3.32
CA LEU A 171 1.53 -13.99 -3.34
C LEU A 171 2.53 -15.06 -2.85
N ASP A 172 3.79 -14.72 -2.67
CA ASP A 172 4.83 -15.57 -2.09
C ASP A 172 4.98 -15.35 -0.58
N PHE A 173 4.02 -14.63 0.05
CA PHE A 173 3.97 -14.30 1.49
C PHE A 173 5.11 -13.42 1.99
N ASN A 174 5.80 -12.69 1.12
CA ASN A 174 6.76 -11.69 1.56
C ASN A 174 6.02 -10.40 1.97
N LEU A 175 6.41 -9.84 3.10
CA LEU A 175 5.94 -8.53 3.56
C LEU A 175 6.55 -7.45 2.67
N ILE A 176 5.74 -6.83 1.82
CA ILE A 176 6.17 -5.79 0.87
C ILE A 176 5.84 -4.37 1.35
N GLY A 177 4.91 -4.23 2.29
CA GLY A 177 4.53 -2.93 2.85
C GLY A 177 3.81 -3.04 4.18
N ILE A 178 3.81 -1.93 4.92
CA ILE A 178 3.08 -1.78 6.19
C ILE A 178 1.85 -0.93 5.93
N THR A 179 0.66 -1.45 6.24
CA THR A 179 -0.61 -0.72 6.07
C THR A 179 -0.63 0.51 6.96
N THR A 180 -0.81 1.70 6.40
CA THR A 180 -0.54 2.93 7.14
C THR A 180 -1.70 3.92 7.11
N PHE A 181 -2.13 4.39 5.95
CA PHE A 181 -3.19 5.39 5.86
C PHE A 181 -4.08 5.18 4.63
N LYS A 182 -5.26 5.76 4.69
CA LYS A 182 -6.17 5.86 3.54
C LYS A 182 -6.45 7.31 3.22
N SER A 183 -6.58 7.63 1.95
CA SER A 183 -7.06 8.94 1.53
C SER A 183 -8.57 8.95 1.33
N PRO A 184 -9.23 10.11 1.49
CA PRO A 184 -10.60 10.26 1.04
C PRO A 184 -10.67 10.04 -0.48
N GLY A 185 -11.78 9.46 -0.95
CA GLY A 185 -12.04 9.19 -2.37
C GLY A 185 -12.60 7.81 -2.62
N ARG A 186 -13.39 7.67 -3.69
CA ARG A 186 -14.13 6.43 -3.99
C ARG A 186 -13.59 5.68 -5.21
N ARG A 187 -12.64 6.28 -5.96
CA ARG A 187 -12.29 5.82 -7.30
C ARG A 187 -11.07 4.96 -7.26
N PHE A 188 -10.49 4.16 -7.21
CA PHE A 188 -9.21 3.43 -7.41
C PHE A 188 -8.39 3.13 -6.16
N GLY A 189 -8.94 2.46 -5.16
CA GLY A 189 -8.14 1.95 -4.05
C GLY A 189 -7.25 3.04 -3.43
N ASN A 190 -7.72 3.64 -2.35
CA ASN A 190 -7.05 4.79 -1.73
C ASN A 190 -6.34 4.37 -0.44
N PHE A 191 -5.75 3.18 -0.46
CA PHE A 191 -5.05 2.59 0.66
C PHE A 191 -3.56 2.63 0.40
N TYR A 192 -2.79 3.13 1.36
CA TYR A 192 -1.37 3.38 1.21
C TYR A 192 -0.58 2.63 2.26
N CYS A 193 0.47 1.96 1.80
CA CYS A 193 1.41 1.23 2.63
C CYS A 193 2.79 1.84 2.50
N ILE A 194 3.50 1.99 3.61
CA ILE A 194 4.92 2.33 3.60
C ILE A 194 5.75 1.09 3.27
N PRO A 195 6.88 1.23 2.57
CA PRO A 195 7.63 0.08 2.07
C PRO A 195 8.33 -0.72 3.17
N ALA A 196 8.34 -2.05 3.03
CA ALA A 196 8.91 -2.95 4.02
C ALA A 196 10.44 -2.85 4.13
N GLU A 197 11.15 -2.46 3.08
CA GLU A 197 12.61 -2.27 3.09
C GLU A 197 13.07 -1.14 4.03
N TRP A 198 12.18 -0.27 4.48
CA TRP A 198 12.51 0.69 5.54
C TRP A 198 12.71 0.03 6.90
N VAL A 199 12.10 -1.16 7.12
CA VAL A 199 12.28 -1.95 8.34
C VAL A 199 13.74 -2.35 8.53
N GLU A 200 14.38 -2.87 7.48
CA GLU A 200 15.79 -3.28 7.53
C GLU A 200 16.71 -2.11 7.90
N ARG A 201 16.45 -0.93 7.34
CA ARG A 201 17.25 0.28 7.63
C ARG A 201 17.04 0.77 9.05
N LEU A 202 15.80 0.76 9.53
CA LEU A 202 15.49 1.21 10.89
C LEU A 202 16.10 0.27 11.94
N LEU A 203 16.22 -1.02 11.66
CA LEU A 203 16.87 -2.00 12.54
C LEU A 203 18.41 -1.83 12.66
N LEU A 204 19.04 -0.98 11.84
CA LEU A 204 20.45 -0.60 11.94
C LEU A 204 20.68 0.58 12.90
N GLU A 205 19.63 1.31 13.27
CA GLU A 205 19.68 2.42 14.22
C GLU A 205 19.76 1.90 15.67
N GLU A 206 20.09 2.79 16.59
CA GLU A 206 20.06 2.44 18.02
C GLU A 206 18.62 2.54 18.56
N PRO A 207 18.15 1.53 19.30
CA PRO A 207 16.81 1.58 19.90
C PRO A 207 16.76 2.56 21.08
N GLN A 208 15.59 3.18 21.26
CA GLN A 208 15.28 4.07 22.38
C GLN A 208 14.56 3.26 23.46
N ILE A 209 14.80 3.61 24.74
CA ILE A 209 14.08 3.01 25.87
C ILE A 209 12.73 3.70 26.07
N ASP A 210 12.70 5.01 25.92
CA ASP A 210 11.50 5.81 26.12
C ASP A 210 10.76 6.06 24.81
N LEU A 211 9.44 5.99 24.86
CA LEU A 211 8.56 6.37 23.75
C LEU A 211 8.44 7.90 23.68
N VAL A 212 9.39 8.54 23.01
CA VAL A 212 9.36 9.99 22.77
C VAL A 212 8.92 10.26 21.33
N SER A 213 7.71 10.81 21.18
CA SER A 213 7.23 11.25 19.87
C SER A 213 8.05 12.44 19.36
N SER A 214 8.68 12.29 18.22
CA SER A 214 9.52 13.32 17.57
C SER A 214 9.12 13.56 16.12
N GLY A 215 8.34 14.62 15.89
CA GLY A 215 7.94 15.04 14.55
C GLY A 215 6.60 14.49 14.08
N ARG A 216 6.24 14.84 12.85
CA ARG A 216 4.99 14.44 12.21
C ARG A 216 5.28 13.49 11.04
N PRO A 217 4.44 12.49 10.81
CA PRO A 217 4.57 11.63 9.65
C PRO A 217 4.33 12.44 8.34
N PHE A 218 5.02 12.04 7.29
CA PHE A 218 5.02 12.76 6.00
C PHE A 218 3.61 12.99 5.44
N TRP A 219 2.69 12.09 5.70
CA TRP A 219 1.31 12.18 5.23
C TRP A 219 0.45 13.18 6.04
N SER A 220 0.88 13.58 7.23
CA SER A 220 0.20 14.58 8.08
C SER A 220 0.82 15.99 8.01
N LEU A 221 1.84 16.19 7.17
CA LEU A 221 2.46 17.50 6.93
C LEU A 221 1.46 18.49 6.30
N PRO A 222 1.73 19.81 6.30
CA PRO A 222 1.03 20.78 5.49
C PRO A 222 1.03 20.37 4.00
N ASP A 223 -0.01 20.73 3.25
CA ASP A 223 -0.20 20.24 1.88
C ASP A 223 1.00 20.51 0.96
N GLU A 224 1.66 21.65 1.13
CA GLU A 224 2.81 22.07 0.33
C GLU A 224 4.08 21.24 0.59
N GLU A 225 4.17 20.62 1.77
CA GLU A 225 5.30 19.79 2.21
C GLU A 225 5.11 18.30 1.92
N LYS A 226 3.87 17.90 1.56
CA LYS A 226 3.56 16.51 1.21
C LYS A 226 4.16 16.13 -0.16
N PRO A 227 4.42 14.84 -0.41
CA PRO A 227 4.71 14.35 -1.76
C PRO A 227 3.60 14.71 -2.75
N PHE A 228 3.93 14.91 -4.03
CA PHE A 228 2.97 15.32 -5.06
C PHE A 228 1.73 14.44 -5.15
N PHE A 229 1.89 13.11 -5.07
CA PHE A 229 0.77 12.18 -5.12
C PHE A 229 -0.25 12.41 -4.00
N MET A 230 0.18 12.96 -2.87
CA MET A 230 -0.72 13.34 -1.77
C MET A 230 -1.32 14.72 -1.95
N GLN A 231 -0.56 15.68 -2.52
CA GLN A 231 -1.05 17.03 -2.81
C GLN A 231 -2.22 17.00 -3.81
N ILE A 232 -2.25 16.03 -4.72
CA ILE A 232 -3.28 15.86 -5.76
C ILE A 232 -4.65 15.46 -5.15
N ILE A 233 -4.68 14.71 -4.06
CA ILE A 233 -5.89 14.06 -3.55
C ILE A 233 -7.00 15.06 -3.24
N MET A 234 -6.72 16.06 -2.41
CA MET A 234 -7.75 17.02 -1.98
C MET A 234 -8.28 17.93 -3.10
N PRO A 235 -7.43 18.46 -4.01
CA PRO A 235 -7.92 19.16 -5.20
C PRO A 235 -8.81 18.29 -6.08
N MET A 236 -8.47 17.03 -6.29
CA MET A 236 -9.26 16.08 -7.08
C MET A 236 -10.63 15.84 -6.44
N GLU A 237 -10.70 15.53 -5.15
CA GLU A 237 -11.94 15.30 -4.41
C GLU A 237 -12.86 16.54 -4.41
N LYS A 238 -12.27 17.73 -4.27
CA LYS A 238 -13.00 19.00 -4.28
C LYS A 238 -13.26 19.54 -5.69
N LYS A 239 -12.95 18.77 -6.74
CA LYS A 239 -13.08 19.16 -8.16
C LYS A 239 -12.39 20.49 -8.49
N LYS A 240 -11.29 20.82 -7.79
CA LYS A 240 -10.49 22.03 -8.03
C LYS A 240 -9.48 21.75 -9.14
N TRP A 241 -9.97 21.60 -10.37
CA TRP A 241 -9.20 21.10 -11.51
C TRP A 241 -7.99 21.98 -11.86
N GLN A 242 -8.11 23.30 -11.73
CA GLN A 242 -6.97 24.21 -11.97
C GLN A 242 -5.85 23.98 -10.93
N LYS A 243 -6.18 23.88 -9.63
CA LYS A 243 -5.19 23.59 -8.58
C LYS A 243 -4.54 22.22 -8.82
N MET A 244 -5.33 21.22 -9.21
CA MET A 244 -4.83 19.88 -9.56
C MET A 244 -3.87 19.95 -10.75
N LEU A 245 -4.22 20.69 -11.81
CA LEU A 245 -3.38 20.90 -12.98
C LEU A 245 -2.03 21.52 -12.62
N ASP A 246 -2.03 22.53 -11.75
CA ASP A 246 -0.80 23.22 -11.34
C ASP A 246 0.13 22.31 -10.52
N ILE A 247 -0.43 21.45 -9.67
CA ILE A 247 0.33 20.44 -8.94
C ILE A 247 0.89 19.38 -9.90
N ALA A 248 0.06 18.85 -10.81
CA ALA A 248 0.49 17.85 -11.78
C ALA A 248 1.60 18.38 -12.71
N LYS A 249 1.53 19.64 -13.14
CA LYS A 249 2.60 20.29 -13.90
C LYS A 249 3.92 20.34 -13.14
N ARG A 250 3.89 20.75 -11.87
CA ARG A 250 5.10 20.74 -11.03
C ARG A 250 5.64 19.34 -10.84
N TRP A 251 4.75 18.35 -10.73
CA TRP A 251 5.16 16.96 -10.58
C TRP A 251 5.83 16.43 -11.86
N THR A 252 5.25 16.66 -13.06
CA THR A 252 5.89 16.26 -14.33
C THR A 252 7.23 16.97 -14.57
N GLN A 253 7.42 18.20 -14.04
CA GLN A 253 8.71 18.91 -14.11
C GLN A 253 9.76 18.33 -13.13
N ALA A 254 9.32 17.83 -11.97
CA ALA A 254 10.19 17.25 -10.97
C ALA A 254 10.54 15.76 -11.25
N ASP A 255 9.65 15.07 -11.97
CA ASP A 255 9.78 13.65 -12.32
C ASP A 255 9.04 13.40 -13.65
N GLU A 256 9.76 13.53 -14.75
CA GLU A 256 9.22 13.36 -16.11
C GLU A 256 8.90 11.90 -16.45
N ASP A 257 9.47 10.95 -15.72
CA ASP A 257 9.26 9.50 -15.89
C ASP A 257 8.07 8.98 -15.07
N SER A 258 7.44 9.80 -14.25
CA SER A 258 6.27 9.43 -13.47
C SER A 258 5.01 9.31 -14.33
N ALA A 259 4.55 8.09 -14.58
CA ALA A 259 3.28 7.84 -15.28
C ALA A 259 2.09 8.50 -14.57
N ASP A 260 2.05 8.46 -13.22
CA ASP A 260 1.01 9.11 -12.43
C ASP A 260 1.00 10.63 -12.62
N ALA A 261 2.15 11.29 -12.69
CA ALA A 261 2.22 12.73 -12.91
C ALA A 261 1.56 13.12 -14.24
N TRP A 262 1.88 12.40 -15.32
CA TRP A 262 1.27 12.58 -16.63
C TRP A 262 -0.21 12.22 -16.66
N TYR A 263 -0.61 11.16 -15.95
CA TYR A 263 -2.02 10.80 -15.79
C TYR A 263 -2.82 11.93 -15.14
N TYR A 264 -2.39 12.44 -13.99
CA TYR A 264 -3.11 13.51 -13.31
C TYR A 264 -3.12 14.83 -14.10
N LEU A 265 -2.08 15.10 -14.89
CA LEU A 265 -2.04 16.22 -15.82
C LEU A 265 -3.12 16.06 -16.91
N GLY A 266 -3.21 14.88 -17.52
CA GLY A 266 -4.23 14.52 -18.51
C GLY A 266 -5.63 14.53 -17.94
N TYR A 267 -5.81 13.93 -16.76
CA TYR A 267 -7.10 13.89 -16.07
C TYR A 267 -7.64 15.30 -15.77
N ALA A 268 -6.79 16.19 -15.24
CA ALA A 268 -7.18 17.58 -15.00
C ALA A 268 -7.61 18.28 -16.31
N LYS A 269 -6.88 18.08 -17.42
CA LYS A 269 -7.22 18.62 -18.74
C LYS A 269 -8.55 18.08 -19.26
N ALA A 270 -8.81 16.79 -19.08
CA ALA A 270 -10.11 16.19 -19.47
C ALA A 270 -11.27 16.82 -18.69
N LYS A 271 -11.14 16.98 -17.37
CA LYS A 271 -12.17 17.60 -16.54
C LYS A 271 -12.39 19.10 -16.80
N MET A 272 -11.43 19.77 -17.46
CA MET A 272 -11.50 21.16 -17.92
C MET A 272 -11.97 21.28 -19.39
N GLY A 273 -12.33 20.17 -20.04
CA GLY A 273 -12.82 20.17 -21.43
C GLY A 273 -11.72 20.24 -22.51
N SER A 274 -10.45 20.24 -22.13
CA SER A 274 -9.31 20.29 -23.07
C SER A 274 -8.93 18.88 -23.54
N LEU A 275 -9.81 18.23 -24.31
CA LEU A 275 -9.73 16.79 -24.61
C LEU A 275 -8.49 16.38 -25.42
N ASP A 276 -8.01 17.21 -26.35
CA ASP A 276 -6.81 16.90 -27.15
C ASP A 276 -5.55 16.85 -26.28
N TYR A 277 -5.38 17.83 -25.39
CA TYR A 277 -4.29 17.82 -24.41
C TYR A 277 -4.44 16.68 -23.42
N ALA A 278 -5.66 16.35 -23.01
CA ALA A 278 -5.91 15.22 -22.13
C ALA A 278 -5.42 13.92 -22.76
N LYS A 279 -5.81 13.64 -24.03
CA LYS A 279 -5.35 12.46 -24.77
C LYS A 279 -3.83 12.41 -24.91
N LEU A 280 -3.19 13.54 -25.21
CA LEU A 280 -1.74 13.61 -25.31
C LEU A 280 -1.05 13.16 -24.03
N PHE A 281 -1.48 13.71 -22.89
CA PHE A 281 -0.84 13.42 -21.60
C PHE A 281 -1.19 12.02 -21.05
N LEU A 282 -2.42 11.54 -21.26
CA LEU A 282 -2.82 10.18 -20.88
C LEU A 282 -2.07 9.12 -21.71
N ASN A 283 -1.84 9.37 -23.01
CA ASN A 283 -1.00 8.49 -23.83
C ASN A 283 0.46 8.49 -23.37
N GLN A 284 0.99 9.64 -22.91
CA GLN A 284 2.33 9.70 -22.33
C GLN A 284 2.41 8.87 -21.04
N ALA A 285 1.41 8.97 -20.15
CA ALA A 285 1.33 8.14 -18.95
C ALA A 285 1.33 6.64 -19.28
N TYR A 286 0.51 6.22 -20.25
CA TYR A 286 0.46 4.83 -20.70
C TYR A 286 1.75 4.37 -21.38
N LYS A 287 2.43 5.25 -22.12
CA LYS A 287 3.74 4.95 -22.74
C LYS A 287 4.82 4.71 -21.69
N LEU A 288 4.82 5.49 -20.61
CA LEU A 288 5.75 5.34 -19.48
C LEU A 288 5.46 4.07 -18.68
N ASN A 289 4.19 3.73 -18.51
CA ASN A 289 3.77 2.50 -17.84
C ASN A 289 2.55 1.88 -18.55
N ASN A 290 2.79 0.83 -19.32
CA ASN A 290 1.75 0.13 -20.09
C ASN A 290 0.75 -0.67 -19.22
N ARG A 291 0.98 -0.76 -17.90
CA ARG A 291 0.05 -1.33 -16.90
C ARG A 291 -0.73 -0.24 -16.15
N HIS A 292 -0.62 1.03 -16.54
CA HIS A 292 -1.37 2.14 -15.95
C HIS A 292 -2.82 2.15 -16.47
N LEU A 293 -3.67 1.30 -15.88
CA LEU A 293 -5.04 1.08 -16.35
C LEU A 293 -5.91 2.34 -16.23
N GLU A 294 -5.67 3.21 -15.24
CA GLU A 294 -6.41 4.45 -15.09
C GLU A 294 -6.29 5.36 -16.33
N SER A 295 -5.12 5.38 -16.97
CA SER A 295 -4.94 6.15 -18.22
C SER A 295 -5.78 5.57 -19.36
N LEU A 296 -5.85 4.25 -19.49
CA LEU A 296 -6.67 3.60 -20.51
C LEU A 296 -8.16 3.86 -20.28
N VAL A 297 -8.63 3.80 -19.04
CA VAL A 297 -10.03 4.09 -18.68
C VAL A 297 -10.40 5.51 -19.06
N GLU A 298 -9.59 6.51 -18.71
CA GLU A 298 -9.87 7.91 -19.07
C GLU A 298 -9.79 8.16 -20.59
N LEU A 299 -8.86 7.51 -21.30
CA LEU A 299 -8.80 7.58 -22.78
C LEU A 299 -10.06 6.98 -23.42
N TYR A 300 -10.54 5.88 -22.90
CA TYR A 300 -11.80 5.26 -23.35
C TYR A 300 -12.98 6.18 -23.08
N ASP A 301 -13.13 6.72 -21.87
CA ASP A 301 -14.22 7.64 -21.49
C ASP A 301 -14.26 8.88 -22.39
N ILE A 302 -13.08 9.45 -22.72
CA ILE A 302 -12.98 10.58 -23.66
C ILE A 302 -13.44 10.17 -25.05
N SER A 303 -13.07 8.98 -25.52
CA SER A 303 -13.43 8.50 -26.86
C SER A 303 -14.93 8.29 -27.01
N VAL A 304 -15.57 7.70 -26.01
CA VAL A 304 -17.05 7.52 -25.98
C VAL A 304 -17.77 8.87 -25.99
N THR A 305 -17.33 9.80 -25.14
CA THR A 305 -17.94 11.15 -25.08
C THR A 305 -17.86 11.90 -26.42
N GLN A 306 -16.78 11.73 -27.19
CA GLN A 306 -16.63 12.36 -28.50
C GLN A 306 -17.49 11.72 -29.59
N LEU A 307 -17.77 10.42 -29.53
CA LEU A 307 -18.68 9.75 -30.44
C LEU A 307 -20.10 10.24 -30.23
N ASP A 308 -20.58 10.31 -28.99
CA ASP A 308 -21.93 10.76 -28.64
C ASP A 308 -22.17 12.23 -29.07
N THR A 309 -21.15 13.08 -29.04
CA THR A 309 -21.26 14.50 -29.48
C THR A 309 -21.23 14.67 -31.00
N ASN A 310 -20.72 13.70 -31.75
CA ASN A 310 -20.71 13.75 -33.22
C ASN A 310 -21.99 13.16 -33.85
N GLU A 311 -22.78 12.42 -33.09
CA GLU A 311 -24.06 11.86 -33.54
C GLU A 311 -25.29 12.73 -33.17
N SER A 312 -25.09 13.77 -32.37
CA SER A 312 -26.13 14.74 -31.95
C SER A 312 -26.05 16.05 -32.74
#